data_a9c0a8fdb9f9b26355b70231c4f77dfe
#
_entry.id   a9c0a8fdb9f9b26355b70231c4f77dfe
#
_cell.length_a   1.000
_cell.length_b   1.000
_cell.length_c   1.000
_cell.angle_alpha   90.00
_cell.angle_beta   90.00
_cell.angle_gamma   90.00
#
_symmetry.space_group_name_H-M   'P 1'
#
loop_
_entity.id
_entity.type
_entity.pdbx_description
1 polymer ?
#
loop_
_entity_poly.entity_id
_entity_poly.type
_entity_poly.pdbx_seq_one_letter_code
_entity_poly.pdbx_strand_id
1 'polypeptide(L)'
;MKKNVLKITAILGLTTVLLNSCGPKENTPLVYFPDMYFPVAYDPLMKAQDAYSDHENEIPAFVKNSFATGLAPVEGSVAQNKDGVFEEGLLPKNVDEYNAGYDASKKLNASPLNPANAAKDIERGKMLFDHTCAACHGTGGDGQGPIVQSGAFSGVPNYADREITVGSVHYVLTNGRNAMGSYAGQLNAGDRWRVAMYVMSAFKKGAPAPAAATTATATPAAAATETTTETKK
;
A
#
# COMPACT_ATOMS: atom_id res chain seq x y z
N MET A 1 66.75 19.02 -26.00
CA MET A 1 65.81 19.00 -24.87
C MET A 1 64.61 19.97 -25.09
N LYS A 2 64.78 21.23 -25.41
CA LYS A 2 63.68 22.20 -25.58
C LYS A 2 62.62 21.80 -26.60
N LYS A 3 62.98 21.16 -27.72
CA LYS A 3 62.03 20.71 -28.78
C LYS A 3 61.10 19.56 -28.32
N ASN A 4 61.57 18.71 -27.42
CA ASN A 4 60.77 17.60 -26.91
C ASN A 4 59.80 18.10 -25.82
N VAL A 5 60.20 19.05 -25.02
CA VAL A 5 59.33 19.69 -24.01
C VAL A 5 58.17 20.42 -24.71
N LEU A 6 58.44 21.12 -25.80
CA LEU A 6 57.39 21.81 -26.57
C LEU A 6 56.39 20.82 -27.19
N LYS A 7 56.84 19.67 -27.66
CA LYS A 7 55.94 18.60 -28.17
C LYS A 7 55.08 18.00 -27.07
N ILE A 8 55.65 17.75 -25.90
CA ILE A 8 54.92 17.19 -24.78
C ILE A 8 53.86 18.18 -24.26
N THR A 9 54.20 19.46 -24.16
CA THR A 9 53.23 20.51 -23.78
C THR A 9 52.11 20.68 -24.80
N ALA A 10 52.42 20.57 -26.08
CA ALA A 10 51.41 20.64 -27.13
C ALA A 10 50.47 19.42 -27.11
N ILE A 11 51.00 18.21 -26.88
CA ILE A 11 50.19 17.01 -26.76
C ILE A 11 49.34 17.08 -25.50
N LEU A 12 49.87 17.52 -24.36
CA LEU A 12 49.12 17.67 -23.13
C LEU A 12 48.01 18.71 -23.26
N GLY A 13 48.28 19.83 -23.95
CA GLY A 13 47.25 20.84 -24.21
C GLY A 13 46.15 20.34 -25.14
N LEU A 14 46.51 19.56 -26.17
CA LEU A 14 45.52 18.94 -27.06
C LEU A 14 44.66 17.89 -26.34
N THR A 15 45.24 17.07 -25.46
CA THR A 15 44.47 16.10 -24.66
C THR A 15 43.54 16.77 -23.67
N THR A 16 43.95 17.87 -23.03
CA THR A 16 43.04 18.62 -22.14
C THR A 16 41.86 19.23 -22.89
N VAL A 17 42.05 19.73 -24.10
CA VAL A 17 40.95 20.24 -24.93
C VAL A 17 40.01 19.12 -25.37
N LEU A 18 40.53 17.96 -25.73
CA LEU A 18 39.73 16.82 -26.13
C LEU A 18 38.94 16.23 -24.93
N LEU A 19 39.50 16.26 -23.74
CA LEU A 19 38.81 15.78 -22.53
C LEU A 19 37.70 16.73 -22.05
N ASN A 20 37.77 18.02 -22.39
CA ASN A 20 36.67 18.95 -22.12
C ASN A 20 35.59 18.95 -23.21
N SER A 21 35.64 18.05 -24.18
CA SER A 21 34.64 17.90 -25.23
C SER A 21 33.34 17.24 -24.74
N CYS A 22 33.28 16.77 -23.49
CA CYS A 22 32.02 16.45 -22.86
C CYS A 22 31.26 17.75 -22.60
N GLY A 23 30.39 18.13 -23.52
CA GLY A 23 29.59 19.34 -23.43
C GLY A 23 28.69 19.37 -22.21
N PRO A 24 28.17 20.56 -21.87
CA PRO A 24 27.23 20.68 -20.75
C PRO A 24 26.03 19.76 -20.96
N LYS A 25 25.38 19.36 -19.87
CA LYS A 25 24.19 18.51 -19.86
C LYS A 25 23.02 18.99 -20.73
N GLU A 26 23.08 20.24 -21.18
CA GLU A 26 22.09 20.85 -22.07
C GLU A 26 22.25 20.44 -23.55
N ASN A 27 23.32 19.74 -23.89
CA ASN A 27 23.52 19.26 -25.26
C ASN A 27 22.72 17.97 -25.49
N THR A 28 22.43 17.71 -26.75
CA THR A 28 21.70 16.55 -27.23
C THR A 28 22.15 15.28 -26.51
N PRO A 29 21.24 14.54 -25.85
CA PRO A 29 21.59 13.32 -25.14
C PRO A 29 22.13 12.26 -26.11
N LEU A 30 23.01 11.39 -25.60
CA LEU A 30 23.61 10.29 -26.38
C LEU A 30 22.56 9.25 -26.85
N VAL A 31 21.38 9.28 -26.24
CA VAL A 31 20.25 8.41 -26.61
C VAL A 31 19.34 9.17 -27.57
N TYR A 32 19.14 8.61 -28.73
CA TYR A 32 18.26 9.16 -29.75
C TYR A 32 16.79 9.05 -29.29
N PHE A 33 16.11 10.17 -29.16
CA PHE A 33 14.76 10.27 -28.62
C PHE A 33 14.58 9.56 -27.27
N PRO A 34 15.18 10.07 -26.19
CA PRO A 34 15.00 9.49 -24.87
C PRO A 34 13.56 9.62 -24.35
N ASP A 35 12.78 10.56 -24.88
CA ASP A 35 11.39 10.87 -24.50
C ASP A 35 11.10 10.48 -23.04
N MET A 36 10.07 9.69 -22.79
CA MET A 36 9.70 9.25 -21.46
C MET A 36 10.42 7.96 -21.01
N TYR A 37 11.70 7.82 -21.35
CA TYR A 37 12.55 6.76 -20.78
C TYR A 37 12.56 6.83 -19.24
N PHE A 38 12.54 8.05 -18.73
CA PHE A 38 12.30 8.35 -17.33
C PHE A 38 11.12 9.32 -17.24
N PRO A 39 10.18 9.10 -16.31
CA PRO A 39 9.06 10.02 -16.13
C PRO A 39 9.60 11.40 -15.71
N VAL A 40 9.21 12.46 -16.44
CA VAL A 40 9.55 13.84 -16.08
C VAL A 40 8.70 14.32 -14.89
N ALA A 41 7.44 13.91 -14.86
CA ALA A 41 6.53 14.21 -13.76
C ALA A 41 6.60 13.12 -12.69
N TYR A 42 6.53 13.52 -11.43
CA TYR A 42 6.44 12.57 -10.32
C TYR A 42 5.04 11.96 -10.27
N ASP A 43 4.97 10.64 -10.15
CA ASP A 43 3.71 9.98 -9.83
C ASP A 43 3.29 10.31 -8.39
N PRO A 44 1.99 10.49 -8.15
CA PRO A 44 1.49 10.68 -6.79
C PRO A 44 1.94 9.55 -5.87
N LEU A 45 2.44 9.89 -4.69
CA LEU A 45 2.94 8.95 -3.69
C LEU A 45 4.25 8.22 -4.05
N MET A 46 4.92 8.58 -5.14
CA MET A 46 6.27 8.11 -5.40
C MET A 46 7.22 8.60 -4.29
N LYS A 47 8.18 7.77 -3.92
CA LYS A 47 9.24 8.20 -2.99
C LYS A 47 10.20 9.14 -3.72
N ALA A 48 10.55 10.25 -3.09
CA ALA A 48 11.49 11.23 -3.68
C ALA A 48 12.86 10.63 -4.01
N GLN A 49 13.27 9.58 -3.31
CA GLN A 49 14.51 8.84 -3.55
C GLN A 49 14.51 8.09 -4.89
N ASP A 50 13.32 7.70 -5.34
CA ASP A 50 13.12 6.98 -6.60
C ASP A 50 12.77 7.94 -7.74
N ALA A 51 12.71 9.24 -7.46
CA ALA A 51 12.43 10.26 -8.44
C ALA A 51 13.66 10.49 -9.32
N TYR A 52 13.54 10.12 -10.58
CA TYR A 52 14.57 10.31 -11.59
C TYR A 52 14.57 11.77 -12.04
N SER A 53 15.23 12.64 -11.30
CA SER A 53 15.46 14.00 -11.71
C SER A 53 16.95 14.26 -11.79
N ASP A 54 17.42 14.68 -12.95
CA ASP A 54 18.75 15.25 -13.11
C ASP A 54 18.86 16.62 -12.43
N HIS A 55 17.74 17.16 -11.99
CA HIS A 55 17.58 18.48 -11.36
C HIS A 55 17.25 18.34 -9.86
N GLU A 56 18.09 17.65 -9.09
CA GLU A 56 17.90 17.48 -7.64
C GLU A 56 17.69 18.81 -6.88
N ASN A 57 18.20 19.91 -7.43
CA ASN A 57 18.03 21.23 -6.83
C ASN A 57 16.62 21.81 -7.01
N GLU A 58 15.85 21.29 -7.96
CA GLU A 58 14.49 21.75 -8.28
C GLU A 58 13.41 20.97 -7.53
N ILE A 59 13.78 19.91 -6.80
CA ILE A 59 12.82 19.15 -5.99
C ILE A 59 12.23 20.07 -4.92
N PRO A 60 10.91 20.26 -4.90
CA PRO A 60 10.26 21.09 -3.90
C PRO A 60 10.60 20.69 -2.46
N ALA A 61 10.73 21.67 -1.58
CA ALA A 61 11.12 21.44 -0.19
C ALA A 61 10.19 20.45 0.55
N PHE A 62 8.89 20.48 0.24
CA PHE A 62 7.94 19.54 0.86
C PHE A 62 8.22 18.09 0.47
N VAL A 63 8.63 17.84 -0.78
CA VAL A 63 8.99 16.50 -1.25
C VAL A 63 10.27 16.01 -0.54
N LYS A 64 11.27 16.89 -0.38
CA LYS A 64 12.50 16.57 0.34
C LYS A 64 12.23 16.24 1.81
N ASN A 65 11.30 16.93 2.44
CA ASN A 65 11.01 16.79 3.87
C ASN A 65 10.09 15.59 4.16
N SER A 66 9.14 15.30 3.28
CA SER A 66 8.15 14.23 3.47
C SER A 66 8.53 12.92 2.78
N PHE A 67 9.55 12.94 1.90
CA PHE A 67 9.92 11.83 1.03
C PHE A 67 8.75 11.30 0.16
N ALA A 68 7.71 12.11 0.00
CA ALA A 68 6.55 11.79 -0.83
C ALA A 68 6.30 12.91 -1.83
N THR A 69 5.87 12.56 -3.02
CA THR A 69 5.62 13.51 -4.13
C THR A 69 4.24 14.15 -4.06
N GLY A 70 3.36 13.69 -3.16
CA GLY A 70 2.05 14.27 -2.89
C GLY A 70 2.02 15.06 -1.60
N LEU A 71 1.19 16.09 -1.54
CA LEU A 71 0.90 16.78 -0.29
C LEU A 71 0.07 15.88 0.61
N ALA A 72 0.42 15.82 1.89
CA ALA A 72 -0.42 15.20 2.90
C ALA A 72 -1.77 15.95 2.99
N PRO A 73 -2.87 15.24 3.28
CA PRO A 73 -4.13 15.89 3.59
C PRO A 73 -3.96 16.88 4.74
N VAL A 74 -4.80 17.92 4.77
CA VAL A 74 -4.82 18.86 5.89
C VAL A 74 -5.12 18.10 7.19
N GLU A 75 -4.44 18.45 8.26
CA GLU A 75 -4.66 17.84 9.57
C GLU A 75 -6.14 17.94 9.98
N GLY A 76 -6.70 16.84 10.49
CA GLY A 76 -8.12 16.73 10.80
C GLY A 76 -9.03 16.37 9.62
N SER A 77 -8.49 16.20 8.41
CA SER A 77 -9.26 15.72 7.28
C SER A 77 -9.72 14.28 7.52
N VAL A 78 -11.02 14.03 7.32
CA VAL A 78 -11.62 12.69 7.41
C VAL A 78 -11.90 12.19 6.00
N ALA A 79 -11.32 11.05 5.65
CA ALA A 79 -11.55 10.42 4.35
C ALA A 79 -13.03 10.00 4.24
N GLN A 80 -13.67 10.31 3.10
CA GLN A 80 -15.02 9.83 2.84
C GLN A 80 -14.97 8.45 2.17
N ASN A 81 -15.75 7.51 2.72
CA ASN A 81 -15.88 6.17 2.19
C ASN A 81 -17.36 5.80 2.10
N LYS A 82 -17.77 5.23 0.96
CA LYS A 82 -19.16 4.81 0.72
C LYS A 82 -19.66 3.77 1.69
N ASP A 83 -18.77 2.94 2.21
CA ASP A 83 -19.07 1.86 3.13
C ASP A 83 -19.02 2.30 4.60
N GLY A 84 -18.55 3.53 4.89
CA GLY A 84 -18.35 4.02 6.25
C GLY A 84 -17.27 3.27 7.05
N VAL A 85 -16.48 2.44 6.38
CA VAL A 85 -15.44 1.64 7.01
C VAL A 85 -14.09 2.28 6.72
N PHE A 86 -13.43 2.72 7.77
CA PHE A 86 -12.10 3.30 7.70
C PHE A 86 -11.06 2.27 8.13
N GLU A 87 -9.89 2.34 7.55
CA GLU A 87 -8.75 1.59 8.03
C GLU A 87 -8.20 2.32 9.24
N GLU A 88 -8.47 1.75 10.40
CA GLU A 88 -7.81 2.16 11.62
C GLU A 88 -6.49 1.40 11.70
N GLY A 89 -5.42 2.13 11.71
CA GLY A 89 -4.22 1.55 12.20
C GLY A 89 -3.04 1.63 11.26
N LEU A 90 -1.96 1.96 11.91
CA LEU A 90 -0.62 1.82 11.42
C LEU A 90 -0.37 0.33 11.16
N LEU A 91 0.31 0.02 10.07
CA LEU A 91 0.83 -1.31 9.83
C LEU A 91 1.65 -1.76 11.06
N PRO A 92 1.53 -3.02 11.47
CA PRO A 92 2.30 -3.52 12.59
C PRO A 92 3.80 -3.35 12.30
N LYS A 93 4.54 -2.77 13.24
CA LYS A 93 5.94 -2.43 13.09
C LYS A 93 6.88 -3.61 13.31
N ASN A 94 6.39 -4.60 14.03
CA ASN A 94 7.15 -5.79 14.40
C ASN A 94 6.25 -7.03 14.52
N VAL A 95 6.86 -8.18 14.71
CA VAL A 95 6.17 -9.48 14.78
C VAL A 95 5.24 -9.56 15.99
N ASP A 96 5.61 -8.96 17.11
CA ASP A 96 4.81 -9.00 18.34
C ASP A 96 3.53 -8.18 18.18
N GLU A 97 3.62 -7.00 17.61
CA GLU A 97 2.44 -6.19 17.26
C GLU A 97 1.55 -6.91 16.24
N TYR A 98 2.15 -7.57 15.24
CA TYR A 98 1.39 -8.37 14.28
C TYR A 98 0.62 -9.49 14.97
N ASN A 99 1.27 -10.25 15.85
CA ASN A 99 0.63 -11.37 16.54
C ASN A 99 -0.46 -10.89 17.51
N ALA A 100 -0.20 -9.82 18.25
CA ALA A 100 -1.20 -9.22 19.12
C ALA A 100 -2.44 -8.73 18.35
N GLY A 101 -2.23 -8.07 17.22
CA GLY A 101 -3.31 -7.63 16.32
C GLY A 101 -4.07 -8.80 15.71
N TYR A 102 -3.37 -9.85 15.29
CA TYR A 102 -4.01 -11.07 14.80
C TYR A 102 -4.85 -11.75 15.86
N ASP A 103 -4.36 -11.87 17.09
CA ASP A 103 -5.14 -12.48 18.18
C ASP A 103 -6.33 -11.63 18.62
N ALA A 104 -6.19 -10.31 18.58
CA ALA A 104 -7.30 -9.40 18.78
C ALA A 104 -8.37 -9.54 17.69
N SER A 105 -7.95 -9.69 16.43
CA SER A 105 -8.84 -9.83 15.27
C SER A 105 -9.68 -11.12 15.32
N LYS A 106 -9.19 -12.18 15.94
CA LYS A 106 -9.96 -13.43 16.14
C LYS A 106 -11.23 -13.24 16.99
N LYS A 107 -11.29 -12.18 17.78
CA LYS A 107 -12.46 -11.83 18.60
C LYS A 107 -13.58 -11.17 17.80
N LEU A 108 -13.29 -10.72 16.58
CA LEU A 108 -14.23 -10.03 15.71
C LEU A 108 -15.00 -11.06 14.87
N ASN A 109 -16.24 -11.30 15.25
CA ASN A 109 -17.11 -12.27 14.59
C ASN A 109 -18.10 -11.62 13.61
N ALA A 110 -18.15 -10.30 13.53
CA ALA A 110 -19.03 -9.56 12.65
C ALA A 110 -18.24 -8.54 11.82
N SER A 111 -18.72 -8.29 10.61
CA SER A 111 -18.23 -7.20 9.75
C SER A 111 -18.81 -5.86 10.22
N PRO A 112 -18.07 -4.74 10.10
CA PRO A 112 -18.58 -3.40 10.36
C PRO A 112 -19.51 -2.87 9.25
N LEU A 113 -19.63 -3.60 8.13
CA LEU A 113 -20.53 -3.22 7.04
C LEU A 113 -21.99 -3.25 7.46
N ASN A 114 -22.83 -2.46 6.74
CA ASN A 114 -24.26 -2.40 7.05
C ASN A 114 -24.93 -3.78 6.85
N PRO A 115 -25.47 -4.38 7.90
CA PRO A 115 -26.06 -5.73 7.83
C PRO A 115 -27.28 -5.82 6.87
N ALA A 116 -27.94 -4.71 6.61
CA ALA A 116 -29.03 -4.68 5.61
C ALA A 116 -28.57 -5.03 4.18
N ASN A 117 -27.29 -4.86 3.89
CA ASN A 117 -26.66 -5.16 2.61
C ASN A 117 -25.95 -6.52 2.57
N ALA A 118 -25.98 -7.30 3.65
CA ALA A 118 -25.16 -8.50 3.82
C ALA A 118 -25.22 -9.47 2.62
N ALA A 119 -26.39 -9.70 2.03
CA ALA A 119 -26.51 -10.59 0.88
C ALA A 119 -25.74 -10.07 -0.34
N LYS A 120 -25.86 -8.78 -0.64
CA LYS A 120 -25.11 -8.12 -1.74
C LYS A 120 -23.62 -8.06 -1.45
N ASP A 121 -23.24 -7.85 -0.20
CA ASP A 121 -21.84 -7.80 0.22
C ASP A 121 -21.19 -9.18 0.10
N ILE A 122 -21.89 -10.26 0.44
CA ILE A 122 -21.42 -11.63 0.25
C ILE A 122 -21.32 -11.97 -1.24
N GLU A 123 -22.29 -11.58 -2.08
CA GLU A 123 -22.21 -11.79 -3.51
C GLU A 123 -21.01 -11.08 -4.14
N ARG A 124 -20.79 -9.81 -3.77
CA ARG A 124 -19.61 -9.08 -4.20
C ARG A 124 -18.33 -9.72 -3.67
N GLY A 125 -18.33 -10.17 -2.42
CA GLY A 125 -17.21 -10.88 -1.81
C GLY A 125 -16.87 -12.17 -2.57
N LYS A 126 -17.90 -12.91 -3.03
CA LYS A 126 -17.72 -14.09 -3.89
C LYS A 126 -17.03 -13.72 -5.21
N MET A 127 -17.51 -12.70 -5.88
CA MET A 127 -16.92 -12.26 -7.14
C MET A 127 -15.44 -11.88 -6.97
N LEU A 128 -15.12 -11.12 -5.92
CA LEU A 128 -13.75 -10.73 -5.62
C LEU A 128 -12.87 -11.93 -5.26
N PHE A 129 -13.41 -12.88 -4.49
CA PHE A 129 -12.72 -14.11 -4.15
C PHE A 129 -12.41 -14.96 -5.39
N ASP A 130 -13.37 -15.16 -6.26
CA ASP A 130 -13.20 -15.95 -7.48
C ASP A 130 -12.14 -15.37 -8.40
N HIS A 131 -12.09 -14.04 -8.51
CA HIS A 131 -11.11 -13.37 -9.38
C HIS A 131 -9.71 -13.22 -8.78
N THR A 132 -9.61 -13.10 -7.45
CA THR A 132 -8.35 -12.71 -6.81
C THR A 132 -7.75 -13.83 -5.94
N CYS A 133 -8.59 -14.56 -5.23
CA CYS A 133 -8.14 -15.49 -4.19
C CYS A 133 -8.14 -16.96 -4.65
N ALA A 134 -9.11 -17.33 -5.52
CA ALA A 134 -9.32 -18.71 -5.94
C ALA A 134 -8.12 -19.29 -6.70
N ALA A 135 -7.29 -18.46 -7.29
CA ALA A 135 -6.06 -18.89 -7.98
C ALA A 135 -5.13 -19.73 -7.06
N CYS A 136 -5.07 -19.40 -5.78
CA CYS A 136 -4.32 -20.15 -4.76
C CYS A 136 -5.25 -20.97 -3.88
N HIS A 137 -6.35 -20.39 -3.39
CA HIS A 137 -7.24 -21.02 -2.41
C HIS A 137 -8.23 -22.02 -2.99
N GLY A 138 -8.37 -22.08 -4.32
CA GLY A 138 -9.42 -22.89 -4.97
C GLY A 138 -10.81 -22.25 -4.84
N THR A 139 -11.70 -22.54 -5.77
CA THR A 139 -13.09 -22.07 -5.72
C THR A 139 -13.89 -22.72 -4.56
N GLY A 140 -13.45 -23.87 -4.09
CA GLY A 140 -13.98 -24.57 -2.91
C GLY A 140 -13.34 -24.15 -1.59
N GLY A 141 -12.34 -23.28 -1.60
CA GLY A 141 -11.63 -22.86 -0.39
C GLY A 141 -10.76 -23.97 0.24
N ASP A 142 -10.45 -24.99 -0.52
CA ASP A 142 -9.72 -26.21 -0.12
C ASP A 142 -8.19 -26.04 -0.19
N GLY A 143 -7.71 -24.89 -0.67
CA GLY A 143 -6.29 -24.63 -0.87
C GLY A 143 -5.71 -25.30 -2.11
N GLN A 144 -6.55 -25.78 -3.03
CA GLN A 144 -6.15 -26.48 -4.25
C GLN A 144 -6.45 -25.65 -5.51
N GLY A 145 -6.10 -24.38 -5.46
CA GLY A 145 -6.20 -23.52 -6.65
C GLY A 145 -5.23 -23.90 -7.76
N PRO A 146 -5.44 -23.41 -9.01
CA PRO A 146 -4.61 -23.76 -10.16
C PRO A 146 -3.10 -23.55 -9.94
N ILE A 147 -2.72 -22.52 -9.21
CA ILE A 147 -1.31 -22.22 -8.90
C ILE A 147 -0.72 -23.31 -7.98
N VAL A 148 -1.50 -23.82 -7.03
CA VAL A 148 -1.07 -24.90 -6.13
C VAL A 148 -0.99 -26.21 -6.91
N GLN A 149 -2.00 -26.51 -7.72
CA GLN A 149 -2.02 -27.73 -8.56
C GLN A 149 -0.89 -27.79 -9.57
N SER A 150 -0.43 -26.64 -10.08
CA SER A 150 0.74 -26.57 -10.96
C SER A 150 2.07 -26.83 -10.25
N GLY A 151 2.07 -26.88 -8.91
CA GLY A 151 3.29 -27.01 -8.11
C GLY A 151 4.09 -25.69 -7.97
N ALA A 152 3.60 -24.58 -8.51
CA ALA A 152 4.28 -23.29 -8.42
C ALA A 152 4.22 -22.72 -6.99
N PHE A 153 3.24 -23.13 -6.19
CA PHE A 153 3.09 -22.74 -4.80
C PHE A 153 2.55 -23.90 -3.95
N SER A 154 2.86 -23.90 -2.65
CA SER A 154 2.40 -24.95 -1.73
C SER A 154 2.07 -24.38 -0.36
N GLY A 155 1.35 -25.18 0.45
CA GLY A 155 1.05 -24.81 1.83
C GLY A 155 -0.13 -23.86 2.00
N VAL A 156 -0.97 -23.69 0.97
CA VAL A 156 -2.23 -22.95 1.07
C VAL A 156 -3.20 -23.76 1.92
N PRO A 157 -3.72 -23.20 3.03
CA PRO A 157 -4.58 -23.96 3.94
C PRO A 157 -5.99 -24.13 3.37
N ASN A 158 -6.60 -25.27 3.70
CA ASN A 158 -8.03 -25.44 3.57
C ASN A 158 -8.75 -24.61 4.66
N TYR A 159 -9.70 -23.79 4.28
CA TYR A 159 -10.44 -22.96 5.23
C TYR A 159 -11.29 -23.78 6.21
N ALA A 160 -11.81 -24.93 5.80
CA ALA A 160 -12.62 -25.77 6.67
C ALA A 160 -11.85 -26.24 7.92
N ASP A 161 -10.54 -26.49 7.77
CA ASP A 161 -9.67 -27.01 8.81
C ASP A 161 -9.06 -25.93 9.72
N ARG A 162 -9.35 -24.66 9.47
CA ARG A 162 -8.78 -23.53 10.23
C ARG A 162 -9.81 -22.89 11.15
N GLU A 163 -9.39 -22.56 12.35
CA GLU A 163 -10.15 -21.69 13.24
C GLU A 163 -9.96 -20.24 12.81
N ILE A 164 -10.88 -19.76 12.00
CA ILE A 164 -10.89 -18.40 11.47
C ILE A 164 -12.18 -17.69 11.84
N THR A 165 -12.13 -16.38 11.92
CA THR A 165 -13.26 -15.47 12.11
C THR A 165 -13.27 -14.42 11.01
N VAL A 166 -14.36 -13.69 10.85
CA VAL A 166 -14.45 -12.59 9.88
C VAL A 166 -13.29 -11.61 10.08
N GLY A 167 -13.01 -11.25 11.34
CA GLY A 167 -11.92 -10.32 11.67
C GLY A 167 -10.54 -10.90 11.36
N SER A 168 -10.29 -12.18 11.68
CA SER A 168 -8.97 -12.77 11.41
C SER A 168 -8.70 -12.91 9.90
N VAL A 169 -9.72 -13.20 9.09
CA VAL A 169 -9.60 -13.21 7.64
C VAL A 169 -9.32 -11.79 7.12
N HIS A 170 -10.08 -10.80 7.59
CA HIS A 170 -9.84 -9.40 7.23
C HIS A 170 -8.43 -8.94 7.62
N TYR A 171 -7.95 -9.31 8.81
CA TYR A 171 -6.61 -8.96 9.27
C TYR A 171 -5.51 -9.53 8.36
N VAL A 172 -5.66 -10.80 7.94
CA VAL A 172 -4.72 -11.43 7.01
C VAL A 172 -4.78 -10.78 5.63
N LEU A 173 -5.97 -10.43 5.13
CA LEU A 173 -6.10 -9.69 3.86
C LEU A 173 -5.43 -8.32 3.93
N THR A 174 -5.48 -7.66 5.08
CA THR A 174 -4.91 -6.32 5.26
C THR A 174 -3.39 -6.37 5.44
N ASN A 175 -2.87 -7.28 6.25
CA ASN A 175 -1.46 -7.27 6.64
C ASN A 175 -0.63 -8.37 5.96
N GLY A 176 -1.28 -9.34 5.32
CA GLY A 176 -0.63 -10.55 4.85
C GLY A 176 -0.37 -11.56 5.98
N ARG A 177 0.06 -12.77 5.63
CA ARG A 177 0.51 -13.79 6.58
C ARG A 177 1.44 -14.79 5.91
N ASN A 178 2.61 -15.01 6.47
CA ASN A 178 3.65 -15.89 5.91
C ASN A 178 3.95 -15.52 4.45
N ALA A 179 3.73 -16.44 3.52
CA ALA A 179 3.96 -16.20 2.09
C ALA A 179 2.79 -15.49 1.38
N MET A 180 1.64 -15.33 2.03
CA MET A 180 0.52 -14.54 1.51
C MET A 180 0.78 -13.04 1.75
N GLY A 181 0.94 -12.28 0.68
CA GLY A 181 1.11 -10.82 0.76
C GLY A 181 -0.16 -10.08 1.20
N SER A 182 0.00 -8.82 1.56
CA SER A 182 -1.12 -7.91 1.84
C SER A 182 -1.91 -7.61 0.57
N TYR A 183 -3.23 -7.55 0.68
CA TYR A 183 -4.16 -7.13 -0.36
C TYR A 183 -4.71 -5.71 -0.15
N ALA A 184 -4.16 -4.97 0.82
CA ALA A 184 -4.61 -3.60 1.10
C ALA A 184 -4.41 -2.63 -0.08
N GLY A 185 -3.39 -2.87 -0.90
CA GLY A 185 -3.16 -2.08 -2.12
C GLY A 185 -4.07 -2.42 -3.30
N GLN A 186 -4.76 -3.57 -3.27
CA GLN A 186 -5.58 -4.08 -4.38
C GLN A 186 -7.07 -4.03 -4.09
N LEU A 187 -7.45 -4.18 -2.82
CA LEU A 187 -8.82 -4.18 -2.34
C LEU A 187 -9.02 -3.05 -1.33
N ASN A 188 -10.05 -2.26 -1.51
CA ASN A 188 -10.41 -1.27 -0.49
C ASN A 188 -10.89 -1.94 0.82
N ALA A 189 -10.97 -1.16 1.91
CA ALA A 189 -11.33 -1.69 3.23
C ALA A 189 -12.67 -2.44 3.23
N GLY A 190 -13.71 -1.87 2.61
CA GLY A 190 -15.01 -2.51 2.51
C GLY A 190 -14.98 -3.82 1.73
N ASP A 191 -14.24 -3.87 0.63
CA ASP A 191 -14.12 -5.08 -0.19
C ASP A 191 -13.37 -6.20 0.54
N ARG A 192 -12.36 -5.88 1.36
CA ARG A 192 -11.71 -6.89 2.22
C ARG A 192 -12.67 -7.49 3.24
N TRP A 193 -13.55 -6.67 3.83
CA TRP A 193 -14.62 -7.19 4.70
C TRP A 193 -15.61 -8.07 3.93
N ARG A 194 -15.98 -7.71 2.70
CA ARG A 194 -16.86 -8.51 1.83
C ARG A 194 -16.26 -9.87 1.52
N VAL A 195 -14.98 -9.92 1.18
CA VAL A 195 -14.27 -11.20 0.98
C VAL A 195 -14.25 -12.02 2.26
N ALA A 196 -13.97 -11.40 3.42
CA ALA A 196 -13.99 -12.10 4.70
C ALA A 196 -15.37 -12.68 5.04
N MET A 197 -16.44 -11.91 4.79
CA MET A 197 -17.83 -12.39 4.96
C MET A 197 -18.14 -13.57 4.05
N TYR A 198 -17.71 -13.51 2.78
CA TYR A 198 -17.89 -14.61 1.83
C TYR A 198 -17.17 -15.88 2.29
N VAL A 199 -15.89 -15.78 2.66
CA VAL A 199 -15.08 -16.91 3.15
C VAL A 199 -15.77 -17.60 4.33
N MET A 200 -16.28 -16.83 5.27
CA MET A 200 -16.99 -17.38 6.42
C MET A 200 -18.32 -18.03 6.03
N SER A 201 -19.09 -17.41 5.14
CA SER A 201 -20.39 -17.94 4.72
C SER A 201 -20.29 -19.20 3.85
N ALA A 202 -19.26 -19.25 2.99
CA ALA A 202 -19.11 -20.33 2.01
C ALA A 202 -18.36 -21.55 2.57
N PHE A 203 -17.33 -21.32 3.40
CA PHE A 203 -16.39 -22.38 3.77
C PHE A 203 -16.43 -22.75 5.27
N LYS A 204 -17.15 -21.97 6.11
CA LYS A 204 -17.31 -22.29 7.53
C LYS A 204 -18.75 -22.62 7.84
N LYS A 205 -19.05 -23.90 7.95
CA LYS A 205 -20.39 -24.37 8.37
C LYS A 205 -20.67 -23.90 9.81
N GLY A 206 -21.75 -23.17 10.00
CA GLY A 206 -22.16 -22.67 11.31
C GLY A 206 -21.62 -21.29 11.68
N ALA A 207 -21.03 -20.56 10.74
CA ALA A 207 -20.76 -19.15 10.98
C ALA A 207 -22.09 -18.42 11.27
N PRO A 208 -22.18 -17.63 12.37
CA PRO A 208 -23.39 -16.88 12.66
C PRO A 208 -23.73 -15.97 11.48
N ALA A 209 -25.02 -15.91 11.12
CA ALA A 209 -25.49 -14.89 10.19
C ALA A 209 -24.98 -13.52 10.68
N PRO A 210 -24.65 -12.59 9.78
CA PRO A 210 -24.10 -11.29 10.17
C PRO A 210 -25.01 -10.65 11.22
N ALA A 211 -24.53 -10.59 12.46
CA ALA A 211 -25.26 -9.98 13.55
C ALA A 211 -25.40 -8.49 13.25
N ALA A 212 -26.62 -7.97 13.46
CA ALA A 212 -26.86 -6.53 13.37
C ALA A 212 -25.86 -5.81 14.28
N ALA A 213 -25.00 -4.99 13.68
CA ALA A 213 -24.04 -4.22 14.44
C ALA A 213 -24.80 -3.32 15.42
N THR A 214 -24.61 -3.54 16.71
CA THR A 214 -24.94 -2.54 17.71
C THR A 214 -24.08 -1.33 17.40
N THR A 215 -24.72 -0.25 17.05
CA THR A 215 -24.10 1.07 16.82
C THR A 215 -23.22 1.38 18.02
N ALA A 216 -21.92 1.21 17.89
CA ALA A 216 -20.97 1.80 18.81
C ALA A 216 -21.04 3.30 18.56
N THR A 217 -21.79 3.99 19.42
CA THR A 217 -21.86 5.44 19.47
C THR A 217 -20.44 5.93 19.72
N ALA A 218 -19.83 6.51 18.70
CA ALA A 218 -18.58 7.23 18.86
C ALA A 218 -18.85 8.40 19.84
N THR A 219 -18.30 8.31 21.02
CA THR A 219 -18.28 9.39 22.00
C THR A 219 -17.48 10.54 21.37
N PRO A 220 -18.06 11.72 21.18
CA PRO A 220 -17.29 12.85 20.69
C PRO A 220 -16.25 13.23 21.75
N ALA A 221 -14.99 13.26 21.36
CA ALA A 221 -13.90 13.77 22.18
C ALA A 221 -14.23 15.21 22.57
N ALA A 222 -14.18 15.47 23.87
CA ALA A 222 -14.48 16.76 24.48
C ALA A 222 -13.62 17.87 23.86
N ALA A 223 -14.29 18.92 23.40
CA ALA A 223 -13.67 20.15 22.96
C ALA A 223 -12.86 20.75 24.12
N ALA A 224 -11.57 20.91 23.91
CA ALA A 224 -10.70 21.66 24.80
C ALA A 224 -11.13 23.15 24.73
N THR A 225 -11.58 23.67 25.83
CA THR A 225 -11.93 25.09 26.03
C THR A 225 -10.64 25.90 26.01
N GLU A 226 -10.41 26.64 24.95
CA GLU A 226 -9.37 27.67 24.94
C GLU A 226 -9.78 28.83 25.88
N THR A 227 -9.03 28.97 26.95
CA THR A 227 -9.11 30.13 27.83
C THR A 227 -8.26 31.25 27.22
N THR A 228 -8.92 32.19 26.60
CA THR A 228 -8.31 33.44 26.12
C THR A 228 -7.97 34.30 27.33
N THR A 229 -6.70 34.44 27.64
CA THR A 229 -6.19 35.45 28.57
C THR A 229 -5.89 36.74 27.80
N GLU A 230 -6.78 37.71 27.84
CA GLU A 230 -6.50 39.08 27.47
C GLU A 230 -5.45 39.68 28.41
N THR A 231 -4.30 40.04 27.86
CA THR A 231 -3.37 40.94 28.57
C THR A 231 -3.43 42.33 27.94
N LYS A 232 -4.02 43.22 28.67
CA LYS A 232 -4.09 44.65 28.42
C LYS A 232 -2.74 45.28 28.82
N LYS A 233 -1.98 45.82 27.87
CA LYS A 233 -1.26 47.10 28.01
C LYS A 233 -0.58 47.45 26.68
#